data_30edd87e7bc93528025f0455882d4bff
#
_entry.id   30edd87e7bc93528025f0455882d4bff
#
_cell.length_a   1.000
_cell.length_b   1.000
_cell.length_c   1.000
_cell.angle_alpha   90.00
_cell.angle_beta   90.00
_cell.angle_gamma   90.00
#
_symmetry.space_group_name_H-M   'P 1'
#
loop_
_entity.id
_entity.type
_entity.pdbx_description
1 polymer ?
#
loop_
_entity_poly.entity_id
_entity_poly.type
_entity_poly.pdbx_seq_one_letter_code
_entity_poly.pdbx_strand_id
1 'polypeptide(L)'
;MKQESSLVYPRSMNRRRFVKTAAIGSVAISTASHVQAAKEKTSSETLVSQLYKSLKEEQKKLVAFPFEHPLREKVDNNWQITKKSIGEIFTKDQQALVKEIFLKLHSEEYAETVLGQVLHDSEGEGFESTSVALFGKPNTGRFEFVLTGRHCTRRCDGDSVNGEAFGGPIFYGHAARSFNETATHPGNVYWYQAKQANKVFSMMDGKQQKMALLGESRPEQGTKTVKLTGKKVGLPGIPLSELSRDQKGQVRKTMNDLLSMFREKDAKEVIKMVENAGFDHLHMAFYKNHDIGDDKVWDVWQIEGPNCLWYFRGDPHVHAWINIKKI
;
A
#
# COMPACT_ATOMS: atom_id res chain seq x y z
N MET A 1 7.83 4.95 36.01
CA MET A 1 6.45 4.66 35.58
C MET A 1 6.15 5.59 34.39
N LYS A 2 6.28 5.09 33.16
CA LYS A 2 5.87 5.81 31.94
C LYS A 2 4.47 5.34 31.60
N GLN A 3 3.52 6.28 31.50
CA GLN A 3 2.15 6.01 31.09
C GLN A 3 2.14 5.52 29.65
N GLU A 4 1.67 4.31 29.42
CA GLU A 4 1.34 3.80 28.11
C GLU A 4 0.07 4.49 27.62
N SER A 5 0.20 5.30 26.56
CA SER A 5 -0.96 5.80 25.82
C SER A 5 -1.52 4.65 24.98
N SER A 6 -2.63 4.10 25.42
CA SER A 6 -3.40 3.11 24.67
C SER A 6 -4.01 3.76 23.45
N LEU A 7 -3.52 3.42 22.27
CA LEU A 7 -4.18 3.72 20.99
C LEU A 7 -5.49 2.92 20.92
N VAL A 8 -6.62 3.61 21.03
CA VAL A 8 -7.95 3.02 20.91
C VAL A 8 -8.26 2.92 19.41
N TYR A 9 -8.23 1.71 18.88
CA TYR A 9 -8.70 1.44 17.50
C TYR A 9 -10.23 1.35 17.47
N PRO A 10 -10.89 1.94 16.47
CA PRO A 10 -12.35 1.83 16.36
C PRO A 10 -12.78 0.40 16.07
N ARG A 11 -13.72 -0.11 16.87
CA ARG A 11 -14.41 -1.39 16.69
C ARG A 11 -15.15 -1.40 15.36
N SER A 12 -15.09 -2.52 14.65
CA SER A 12 -15.83 -2.80 13.42
C SER A 12 -17.29 -2.36 13.53
N MET A 13 -17.67 -1.37 12.74
CA MET A 13 -19.06 -0.97 12.63
C MET A 13 -19.85 -1.90 11.69
N ASN A 14 -20.87 -2.49 12.22
CA ASN A 14 -21.82 -3.38 11.54
C ASN A 14 -22.59 -2.63 10.45
N ARG A 15 -22.61 -3.14 9.22
CA ARG A 15 -23.28 -2.58 8.02
C ARG A 15 -24.81 -2.53 8.06
N ARG A 16 -25.46 -2.54 9.23
CA ARG A 16 -26.93 -2.56 9.34
C ARG A 16 -27.47 -1.40 10.19
N ARG A 17 -27.26 -0.15 9.75
CA ARG A 17 -28.08 0.98 10.22
C ARG A 17 -28.05 2.15 9.24
N PHE A 18 -28.61 1.94 8.07
CA PHE A 18 -28.99 3.08 7.23
C PHE A 18 -30.25 2.74 6.42
N VAL A 19 -31.40 2.68 7.08
CA VAL A 19 -32.72 2.94 6.49
C VAL A 19 -33.68 3.20 7.66
N LYS A 20 -34.14 4.42 7.79
CA LYS A 20 -35.47 4.92 8.17
C LYS A 20 -35.32 6.26 8.88
N THR A 21 -35.65 7.33 8.19
CA THR A 21 -36.81 8.16 8.57
C THR A 21 -36.93 9.25 7.50
N ALA A 22 -37.90 9.06 6.62
CA ALA A 22 -38.49 10.14 5.84
C ALA A 22 -39.75 10.58 6.59
N ALA A 23 -39.86 11.83 7.00
CA ALA A 23 -41.10 12.46 7.38
C ALA A 23 -41.06 13.95 7.02
N ILE A 24 -41.93 14.30 6.18
CA ILE A 24 -42.52 15.50 5.62
C ILE A 24 -42.58 16.69 6.58
N GLY A 25 -42.17 17.86 6.08
CA GLY A 25 -42.43 19.17 6.68
C GLY A 25 -42.05 20.29 5.73
N SER A 26 -43.06 20.75 4.94
CA SER A 26 -42.93 21.93 4.08
C SER A 26 -43.14 23.20 4.90
N VAL A 27 -42.23 24.20 4.83
CA VAL A 27 -42.52 25.64 4.95
C VAL A 27 -41.41 26.50 4.36
N ALA A 28 -41.80 27.28 3.35
CA ALA A 28 -41.36 28.63 2.92
C ALA A 28 -39.88 29.08 2.94
N ILE A 29 -39.37 29.25 1.75
CA ILE A 29 -38.66 30.36 1.09
C ILE A 29 -38.02 31.43 2.02
N SER A 30 -36.71 31.43 2.09
CA SER A 30 -35.91 32.65 2.02
C SER A 30 -34.63 32.38 1.24
N THR A 31 -34.49 33.07 0.12
CA THR A 31 -33.35 33.06 -0.77
C THR A 31 -32.15 33.72 -0.08
N ALA A 32 -31.28 32.92 0.51
CA ALA A 32 -29.91 33.30 0.75
C ALA A 32 -29.05 32.30 -0.05
N SER A 33 -28.56 32.74 -1.17
CA SER A 33 -27.60 32.01 -1.99
C SER A 33 -26.30 31.89 -1.20
N HIS A 34 -26.22 30.89 -0.33
CA HIS A 34 -24.95 30.40 0.16
C HIS A 34 -24.40 29.50 -0.95
N VAL A 35 -23.62 30.09 -1.82
CA VAL A 35 -22.66 29.37 -2.63
C VAL A 35 -21.66 28.77 -1.63
N GLN A 36 -21.99 27.61 -1.13
CA GLN A 36 -21.07 26.76 -0.42
C GLN A 36 -20.16 26.20 -1.51
N ALA A 37 -19.09 26.93 -1.80
CA ALA A 37 -18.01 26.41 -2.62
C ALA A 37 -17.60 25.08 -2.00
N ALA A 38 -17.97 23.96 -2.65
CA ALA A 38 -17.48 22.65 -2.29
C ALA A 38 -15.95 22.79 -2.32
N LYS A 39 -15.33 22.69 -1.15
CA LYS A 39 -13.88 22.72 -1.03
C LYS A 39 -13.39 21.54 -1.86
N GLU A 40 -12.89 21.82 -3.06
CA GLU A 40 -12.38 20.81 -3.98
C GLU A 40 -11.35 20.01 -3.19
N LYS A 41 -11.58 18.71 -3.02
CA LYS A 41 -10.69 17.84 -2.24
C LYS A 41 -9.32 17.87 -2.91
N THR A 42 -8.35 18.57 -2.34
CA THR A 42 -7.00 18.68 -2.88
C THR A 42 -6.38 17.29 -3.02
N SER A 43 -5.95 16.93 -4.21
CA SER A 43 -5.32 15.62 -4.48
C SER A 43 -3.85 15.60 -4.03
N SER A 44 -3.28 14.39 -3.83
CA SER A 44 -1.86 14.23 -3.54
C SER A 44 -0.97 14.85 -4.63
N GLU A 45 -1.36 14.76 -5.88
CA GLU A 45 -0.65 15.35 -7.03
C GLU A 45 -0.58 16.89 -6.95
N THR A 46 -1.70 17.52 -6.57
CA THR A 46 -1.75 18.97 -6.35
C THR A 46 -0.83 19.39 -5.22
N LEU A 47 -0.82 18.64 -4.11
CA LEU A 47 0.07 18.88 -2.97
C LEU A 47 1.55 18.68 -3.33
N VAL A 48 1.91 17.69 -4.17
CA VAL A 48 3.27 17.54 -4.69
C VAL A 48 3.70 18.78 -5.48
N SER A 49 2.81 19.34 -6.31
CA SER A 49 3.08 20.57 -7.04
C SER A 49 3.29 21.77 -6.10
N GLN A 50 2.51 21.86 -5.02
CA GLN A 50 2.67 22.91 -4.01
C GLN A 50 4.00 22.76 -3.27
N LEU A 51 4.33 21.54 -2.84
CA LEU A 51 5.62 21.24 -2.23
C LEU A 51 6.78 21.66 -3.13
N TYR A 52 6.78 21.21 -4.39
CA TYR A 52 7.87 21.52 -5.34
C TYR A 52 8.04 23.03 -5.54
N LYS A 53 6.95 23.81 -5.63
CA LYS A 53 6.98 25.27 -5.78
C LYS A 53 7.51 25.96 -4.51
N SER A 54 7.30 25.40 -3.33
CA SER A 54 7.74 25.95 -2.05
C SER A 54 9.23 25.70 -1.77
N LEU A 55 9.88 24.77 -2.51
CA LEU A 55 11.28 24.43 -2.27
C LEU A 55 12.22 25.53 -2.75
N LYS A 56 13.19 25.88 -1.90
CA LYS A 56 14.33 26.70 -2.27
C LYS A 56 15.30 25.92 -3.16
N GLU A 57 16.15 26.62 -3.89
CA GLU A 57 17.10 25.95 -4.81
C GLU A 57 18.08 25.01 -4.07
N GLU A 58 18.49 25.36 -2.85
CA GLU A 58 19.35 24.49 -2.02
C GLU A 58 18.62 23.19 -1.64
N GLN A 59 17.31 23.26 -1.35
CA GLN A 59 16.50 22.09 -1.06
C GLN A 59 16.30 21.23 -2.32
N LYS A 60 16.00 21.86 -3.47
CA LYS A 60 15.88 21.13 -4.75
C LYS A 60 17.15 20.36 -5.13
N LYS A 61 18.34 20.94 -4.88
CA LYS A 61 19.62 20.23 -5.12
C LYS A 61 19.74 18.93 -4.32
N LEU A 62 19.04 18.81 -3.18
CA LEU A 62 19.09 17.63 -2.32
C LEU A 62 18.05 16.57 -2.67
N VAL A 63 16.88 16.99 -3.18
CA VAL A 63 15.73 16.10 -3.35
C VAL A 63 15.17 16.02 -4.77
N ALA A 64 15.54 16.90 -5.69
CA ALA A 64 15.07 16.90 -7.07
C ALA A 64 16.07 16.28 -8.03
N PHE A 65 15.62 15.33 -8.83
CA PHE A 65 16.43 14.54 -9.75
C PHE A 65 15.83 14.56 -11.17
N PRO A 66 16.63 14.31 -12.21
CA PRO A 66 16.08 13.99 -13.53
C PRO A 66 15.08 12.83 -13.45
N PHE A 67 14.04 12.83 -14.28
CA PHE A 67 13.02 11.78 -14.24
C PHE A 67 13.63 10.37 -14.48
N GLU A 68 14.62 10.24 -15.34
CA GLU A 68 15.29 8.98 -15.67
C GLU A 68 16.35 8.56 -14.64
N HIS A 69 16.41 9.20 -13.49
CA HIS A 69 17.40 8.85 -12.46
C HIS A 69 17.15 7.45 -11.89
N PRO A 70 18.18 6.58 -11.74
CA PRO A 70 18.01 5.16 -11.35
C PRO A 70 17.32 4.94 -9.99
N LEU A 71 17.43 5.89 -9.07
CA LEU A 71 16.76 5.83 -7.76
C LEU A 71 15.23 5.81 -7.89
N ARG A 72 14.66 6.29 -9.01
CA ARG A 72 13.22 6.31 -9.21
C ARG A 72 12.60 4.92 -9.14
N GLU A 73 13.26 3.91 -9.67
CA GLU A 73 12.75 2.53 -9.70
C GLU A 73 13.14 1.70 -8.47
N LYS A 74 13.93 2.29 -7.56
CA LYS A 74 14.40 1.57 -6.37
C LYS A 74 13.28 1.43 -5.34
N VAL A 75 13.19 0.26 -4.73
CA VAL A 75 12.38 -0.05 -3.55
C VAL A 75 13.22 -0.86 -2.56
N ASP A 76 13.03 -0.57 -1.28
CA ASP A 76 13.67 -1.32 -0.20
C ASP A 76 12.79 -1.28 1.06
N ASN A 77 13.10 -2.09 2.06
CA ASN A 77 12.31 -2.23 3.27
C ASN A 77 12.65 -1.20 4.36
N ASN A 78 13.91 -0.79 4.44
CA ASN A 78 14.39 0.20 5.41
C ASN A 78 15.47 1.05 4.77
N TRP A 79 15.08 2.21 4.25
CA TRP A 79 16.02 3.05 3.52
C TRP A 79 15.58 4.51 3.43
N GLN A 80 16.55 5.36 3.17
CA GLN A 80 16.33 6.76 2.83
C GLN A 80 16.75 6.99 1.38
N ILE A 81 15.83 7.47 0.54
CA ILE A 81 16.08 7.74 -0.88
C ILE A 81 17.05 8.90 -1.08
N THR A 82 17.10 9.81 -0.13
CA THR A 82 18.08 10.91 -0.05
C THR A 82 18.85 10.81 1.26
N LYS A 83 20.06 11.39 1.28
CA LYS A 83 20.95 11.32 2.45
C LYS A 83 20.42 12.02 3.70
N LYS A 84 19.39 12.84 3.54
CA LYS A 84 18.82 13.67 4.62
C LYS A 84 17.32 13.42 4.74
N SER A 85 16.84 13.43 5.97
CA SER A 85 15.41 13.33 6.27
C SER A 85 14.68 14.65 5.97
N ILE A 86 13.35 14.58 5.89
CA ILE A 86 12.52 15.79 5.70
C ILE A 86 12.63 16.73 6.89
N GLY A 87 12.88 16.20 8.11
CA GLY A 87 13.08 17.00 9.31
C GLY A 87 14.33 17.85 9.27
N GLU A 88 15.38 17.40 8.55
CA GLU A 88 16.63 18.13 8.42
C GLU A 88 16.60 19.24 7.37
N ILE A 89 15.78 19.08 6.31
CA ILE A 89 15.85 19.95 5.14
C ILE A 89 14.61 20.80 4.89
N PHE A 90 13.43 20.39 5.42
CA PHE A 90 12.16 21.06 5.15
C PHE A 90 11.69 21.90 6.33
N THR A 91 11.05 23.03 6.00
CA THR A 91 10.31 23.83 6.99
C THR A 91 9.13 23.01 7.55
N LYS A 92 8.58 23.42 8.68
CA LYS A 92 7.41 22.75 9.28
C LYS A 92 6.21 22.72 8.34
N ASP A 93 5.98 23.77 7.55
CA ASP A 93 4.91 23.79 6.55
C ASP A 93 5.16 22.80 5.40
N GLN A 94 6.41 22.69 4.94
CA GLN A 94 6.79 21.70 3.92
C GLN A 94 6.68 20.26 4.47
N GLN A 95 7.07 20.02 5.73
CA GLN A 95 6.88 18.72 6.40
C GLN A 95 5.39 18.38 6.51
N ALA A 96 4.54 19.36 6.84
CA ALA A 96 3.09 19.18 6.86
C ALA A 96 2.52 18.82 5.48
N LEU A 97 3.00 19.47 4.41
CA LEU A 97 2.64 19.10 3.03
C LEU A 97 3.03 17.65 2.69
N VAL A 98 4.25 17.22 3.07
CA VAL A 98 4.70 15.83 2.84
C VAL A 98 3.79 14.84 3.57
N LYS A 99 3.44 15.13 4.82
CA LYS A 99 2.51 14.31 5.61
C LYS A 99 1.13 14.26 4.96
N GLU A 100 0.62 15.37 4.46
CA GLU A 100 -0.68 15.42 3.79
C GLU A 100 -0.65 14.67 2.46
N ILE A 101 0.43 14.77 1.67
CA ILE A 101 0.64 13.92 0.47
C ILE A 101 0.52 12.45 0.86
N PHE A 102 1.25 12.01 1.89
CA PHE A 102 1.21 10.63 2.36
C PHE A 102 -0.21 10.19 2.74
N LEU A 103 -0.94 10.97 3.53
CA LEU A 103 -2.32 10.65 3.90
C LEU A 103 -3.23 10.50 2.68
N LYS A 104 -3.08 11.39 1.68
CA LYS A 104 -3.87 11.37 0.45
C LYS A 104 -3.54 10.24 -0.53
N LEU A 105 -2.47 9.48 -0.31
CA LEU A 105 -2.18 8.24 -1.05
C LEU A 105 -2.98 7.05 -0.53
N HIS A 106 -3.64 7.19 0.59
CA HIS A 106 -4.44 6.15 1.22
C HIS A 106 -5.94 6.47 1.18
N SER A 107 -6.76 5.46 1.40
CA SER A 107 -8.21 5.68 1.58
C SER A 107 -8.47 6.44 2.88
N GLU A 108 -9.58 7.17 2.95
CA GLU A 108 -9.94 7.94 4.15
C GLU A 108 -10.08 7.06 5.40
N GLU A 109 -10.50 5.82 5.22
CA GLU A 109 -10.66 4.84 6.30
C GLU A 109 -9.33 4.41 6.90
N TYR A 110 -8.27 4.30 6.08
CA TYR A 110 -7.00 3.72 6.50
C TYR A 110 -5.86 4.73 6.68
N ALA A 111 -5.99 5.95 6.19
CA ALA A 111 -4.91 6.93 6.15
C ALA A 111 -4.25 7.16 7.52
N GLU A 112 -5.03 7.40 8.57
CA GLU A 112 -4.52 7.62 9.93
C GLU A 112 -3.95 6.35 10.54
N THR A 113 -4.52 5.19 10.26
CA THR A 113 -4.01 3.89 10.73
C THR A 113 -2.62 3.61 10.14
N VAL A 114 -2.45 3.84 8.84
CA VAL A 114 -1.17 3.66 8.15
C VAL A 114 -0.14 4.69 8.63
N LEU A 115 -0.55 5.92 8.86
CA LEU A 115 0.33 6.93 9.47
C LEU A 115 0.77 6.51 10.87
N GLY A 116 -0.16 6.04 11.70
CA GLY A 116 0.13 5.56 13.05
C GLY A 116 1.17 4.44 13.04
N GLN A 117 1.09 3.55 12.05
CA GLN A 117 2.07 2.48 11.88
C GLN A 117 3.47 3.02 11.50
N VAL A 118 3.57 3.99 10.57
CA VAL A 118 4.85 4.63 10.21
C VAL A 118 5.45 5.34 11.42
N LEU A 119 4.64 6.02 12.22
CA LEU A 119 5.08 6.65 13.47
C LEU A 119 5.58 5.64 14.51
N HIS A 120 4.88 4.51 14.64
CA HIS A 120 5.31 3.43 15.53
C HIS A 120 6.69 2.86 15.11
N ASP A 121 6.85 2.57 13.82
CA ASP A 121 8.09 2.00 13.28
C ASP A 121 9.26 3.01 13.26
N SER A 122 8.99 4.30 13.41
CA SER A 122 10.04 5.33 13.54
C SER A 122 10.81 5.26 14.87
N GLU A 123 10.37 4.42 15.82
CA GLU A 123 11.00 4.26 17.14
C GLU A 123 11.14 5.57 17.92
N GLY A 124 10.22 6.51 17.69
CA GLY A 124 10.19 7.81 18.38
C GLY A 124 10.83 8.95 17.60
N GLU A 125 11.42 8.68 16.45
CA GLU A 125 11.99 9.73 15.58
C GLU A 125 10.90 10.52 14.82
N GLY A 126 9.67 9.99 14.75
CA GLY A 126 8.54 10.64 14.11
C GLY A 126 8.53 10.54 12.60
N PHE A 127 7.49 11.11 11.97
CA PHE A 127 7.33 11.13 10.51
C PHE A 127 8.44 11.93 9.81
N GLU A 128 9.04 12.88 10.50
CA GLU A 128 10.15 13.72 10.04
C GLU A 128 11.45 12.95 9.79
N SER A 129 11.59 11.71 10.26
CA SER A 129 12.72 10.83 9.95
C SER A 129 12.64 10.25 8.53
N THR A 130 11.51 10.35 7.84
CA THR A 130 11.37 9.91 6.45
C THR A 130 12.18 10.79 5.50
N SER A 131 12.45 10.29 4.30
CA SER A 131 13.11 11.03 3.23
C SER A 131 12.27 11.05 1.96
N VAL A 132 12.46 12.06 1.12
CA VAL A 132 11.72 12.20 -0.14
C VAL A 132 12.66 12.51 -1.31
N ALA A 133 12.23 12.07 -2.50
CA ALA A 133 12.81 12.49 -3.76
C ALA A 133 11.71 12.90 -4.74
N LEU A 134 12.02 13.86 -5.60
CA LEU A 134 11.17 14.34 -6.67
C LEU A 134 11.90 14.10 -8.00
N PHE A 135 11.33 13.28 -8.84
CA PHE A 135 11.87 12.95 -10.15
C PHE A 135 11.10 13.71 -11.23
N GLY A 136 11.82 14.42 -12.11
CA GLY A 136 11.17 15.32 -13.07
C GLY A 136 10.59 16.56 -12.39
N LYS A 137 9.63 17.20 -13.06
CA LYS A 137 9.03 18.45 -12.57
C LYS A 137 7.51 18.39 -12.68
N PRO A 138 6.76 18.53 -11.58
CA PRO A 138 5.31 18.55 -11.61
C PRO A 138 4.75 19.61 -12.58
N ASN A 139 3.68 19.28 -13.28
CA ASN A 139 2.97 20.12 -14.27
C ASN A 139 3.75 20.50 -15.53
N THR A 140 4.90 19.89 -15.82
CA THR A 140 5.70 20.19 -17.02
C THR A 140 6.08 18.95 -17.82
N GLY A 141 5.47 17.81 -17.55
CA GLY A 141 5.79 16.53 -18.16
C GLY A 141 5.73 15.41 -17.13
N ARG A 142 6.54 14.36 -17.31
CA ARG A 142 6.59 13.26 -16.36
C ARG A 142 7.23 13.69 -15.05
N PHE A 143 6.62 13.29 -13.96
CA PHE A 143 7.17 13.49 -12.63
C PHE A 143 6.79 12.32 -11.72
N GLU A 144 7.52 12.18 -10.63
CA GLU A 144 7.18 11.27 -9.55
C GLU A 144 7.72 11.79 -8.23
N PHE A 145 6.89 11.71 -7.20
CA PHE A 145 7.26 11.89 -5.80
C PHE A 145 7.44 10.51 -5.16
N VAL A 146 8.55 10.31 -4.46
CA VAL A 146 8.83 9.08 -3.71
C VAL A 146 9.15 9.44 -2.28
N LEU A 147 8.44 8.81 -1.34
CA LEU A 147 8.68 8.90 0.10
C LEU A 147 9.18 7.56 0.61
N THR A 148 10.24 7.58 1.40
CA THR A 148 10.86 6.40 1.97
C THR A 148 11.16 6.56 3.45
N GLY A 149 11.26 5.43 4.13
CA GLY A 149 11.56 5.36 5.56
C GLY A 149 11.63 3.90 6.00
N ARG A 150 11.62 3.69 7.30
CA ARG A 150 11.52 2.33 7.84
C ARG A 150 10.14 1.77 7.53
N HIS A 151 10.09 0.61 6.90
CA HIS A 151 8.88 -0.08 6.43
C HIS A 151 7.98 0.78 5.53
N CYS A 152 8.57 1.71 4.77
CA CYS A 152 7.79 2.60 3.93
C CYS A 152 8.49 2.93 2.60
N THR A 153 7.84 2.64 1.49
CA THR A 153 8.08 3.24 0.18
C THR A 153 6.73 3.56 -0.44
N ARG A 154 6.42 4.84 -0.62
CA ARG A 154 5.18 5.35 -1.22
C ARG A 154 5.51 6.27 -2.38
N ARG A 155 4.61 6.31 -3.36
CA ARG A 155 4.83 7.04 -4.61
C ARG A 155 3.61 7.83 -5.02
N CYS A 156 3.83 8.91 -5.76
CA CYS A 156 2.79 9.74 -6.37
C CYS A 156 3.32 10.33 -7.66
N ASP A 157 2.75 9.93 -8.78
CA ASP A 157 3.20 10.35 -10.13
C ASP A 157 2.15 11.16 -10.90
N GLY A 158 0.92 11.26 -10.39
CA GLY A 158 -0.18 11.95 -11.08
C GLY A 158 -0.51 11.35 -12.45
N ASP A 159 -0.44 10.03 -12.58
CA ASP A 159 -0.59 9.25 -13.82
C ASP A 159 0.46 9.59 -14.90
N SER A 160 1.56 10.23 -14.55
CA SER A 160 2.61 10.57 -15.51
C SER A 160 3.53 9.40 -15.83
N VAL A 161 3.58 8.37 -14.99
CA VAL A 161 4.27 7.10 -15.23
C VAL A 161 3.28 6.10 -15.83
N ASN A 162 3.00 6.26 -17.11
CA ASN A 162 2.00 5.45 -17.80
C ASN A 162 2.34 3.96 -17.77
N GLY A 163 1.43 3.16 -17.22
CA GLY A 163 1.52 1.71 -17.19
C GLY A 163 2.26 1.14 -15.98
N GLU A 164 2.54 1.93 -14.96
CA GLU A 164 3.03 1.46 -13.66
C GLU A 164 2.00 1.80 -12.57
N ALA A 165 1.44 0.78 -11.91
CA ALA A 165 0.56 1.01 -10.78
C ALA A 165 1.32 1.73 -9.66
N PHE A 166 0.68 2.66 -8.98
CA PHE A 166 1.29 3.51 -7.95
C PHE A 166 2.46 4.40 -8.45
N GLY A 167 2.75 4.42 -9.74
CA GLY A 167 3.96 5.06 -10.31
C GLY A 167 5.22 4.20 -10.24
N GLY A 168 5.15 2.97 -9.72
CA GLY A 168 6.26 2.04 -9.61
C GLY A 168 6.16 1.10 -8.41
N PRO A 169 7.23 0.36 -8.09
CA PRO A 169 7.19 -0.59 -6.98
C PRO A 169 7.05 0.12 -5.63
N ILE A 170 6.19 -0.42 -4.77
CA ILE A 170 5.97 0.08 -3.41
C ILE A 170 6.28 -0.99 -2.36
N PHE A 171 6.51 -0.51 -1.15
CA PHE A 171 6.73 -1.35 0.01
C PHE A 171 5.97 -0.79 1.22
N TYR A 172 5.41 -1.67 2.02
CA TYR A 172 4.92 -1.36 3.35
C TYR A 172 5.18 -2.52 4.30
N GLY A 173 5.26 -2.25 5.56
CA GLY A 173 5.47 -3.25 6.58
C GLY A 173 5.18 -2.71 7.96
N HIS A 174 5.41 -3.55 8.96
CA HIS A 174 5.25 -3.21 10.35
C HIS A 174 6.09 -4.15 11.21
N ALA A 175 6.92 -3.60 12.08
CA ALA A 175 7.66 -4.34 13.07
C ALA A 175 7.02 -4.16 14.44
N ALA A 176 6.06 -5.01 14.78
CA ALA A 176 5.60 -5.10 16.15
C ALA A 176 6.71 -5.66 17.06
N ARG A 177 6.68 -5.36 18.34
CA ARG A 177 7.66 -5.87 19.29
C ARG A 177 7.53 -7.37 19.56
N SER A 178 6.35 -7.91 19.29
CA SER A 178 6.02 -9.33 19.43
C SER A 178 5.68 -9.88 18.06
N PHE A 179 6.31 -10.96 17.68
CA PHE A 179 6.06 -11.64 16.42
C PHE A 179 4.98 -12.74 16.53
N ASN A 180 4.56 -13.06 17.71
CA ASN A 180 3.43 -13.96 17.97
C ASN A 180 2.14 -13.17 17.83
N GLU A 181 1.81 -12.79 16.61
CA GLU A 181 0.72 -11.90 16.37
C GLU A 181 -0.55 -12.66 16.10
N THR A 182 -1.50 -12.49 17.01
CA THR A 182 -2.87 -12.91 16.75
C THR A 182 -3.55 -11.89 15.83
N ALA A 183 -4.64 -12.31 15.20
CA ALA A 183 -5.47 -11.42 14.37
C ALA A 183 -5.94 -10.14 15.08
N THR A 184 -5.85 -10.12 16.39
CA THR A 184 -6.31 -9.04 17.24
C THR A 184 -5.16 -8.28 17.89
N HIS A 185 -3.91 -8.59 17.52
CA HIS A 185 -2.76 -7.86 18.07
C HIS A 185 -2.83 -6.38 17.65
N PRO A 186 -2.90 -5.46 18.61
CA PRO A 186 -3.17 -4.04 18.33
C PRO A 186 -2.06 -3.35 17.53
N GLY A 187 -0.84 -3.90 17.54
CA GLY A 187 0.30 -3.36 16.81
C GLY A 187 0.39 -3.84 15.35
N ASN A 188 -0.35 -4.87 14.95
CA ASN A 188 -0.25 -5.43 13.61
C ASN A 188 -1.38 -4.98 12.70
N VAL A 189 -1.20 -3.86 12.02
CA VAL A 189 -2.21 -3.26 11.14
C VAL A 189 -2.38 -4.01 9.81
N TYR A 190 -1.46 -4.90 9.44
CA TYR A 190 -1.47 -5.57 8.14
C TYR A 190 -1.66 -7.09 8.21
N TRP A 191 -1.63 -7.71 9.38
CA TRP A 191 -1.72 -9.17 9.49
C TRP A 191 -3.05 -9.75 8.96
N TYR A 192 -4.12 -8.96 8.96
CA TYR A 192 -5.37 -9.36 8.31
C TYR A 192 -5.15 -9.81 6.85
N GLN A 193 -4.09 -9.36 6.19
CA GLN A 193 -3.75 -9.73 4.81
C GLN A 193 -3.35 -11.21 4.71
N ALA A 194 -2.61 -11.75 5.69
CA ALA A 194 -2.37 -13.19 5.76
C ALA A 194 -3.69 -13.96 5.84
N LYS A 195 -4.61 -13.53 6.72
CA LYS A 195 -5.93 -14.16 6.85
C LYS A 195 -6.77 -14.08 5.59
N GLN A 196 -6.76 -12.96 4.87
CA GLN A 196 -7.50 -12.82 3.62
C GLN A 196 -6.94 -13.77 2.54
N ALA A 197 -5.62 -13.86 2.41
CA ALA A 197 -5.00 -14.80 1.49
C ALA A 197 -5.33 -16.25 1.87
N ASN A 198 -5.26 -16.62 3.16
CA ASN A 198 -5.56 -17.97 3.64
C ASN A 198 -7.03 -18.38 3.45
N LYS A 199 -7.98 -17.46 3.27
CA LYS A 199 -9.34 -17.83 2.85
C LYS A 199 -9.35 -18.53 1.49
N VAL A 200 -8.47 -18.11 0.56
CA VAL A 200 -8.31 -18.81 -0.73
C VAL A 200 -7.76 -20.20 -0.49
N PHE A 201 -6.70 -20.33 0.33
CA PHE A 201 -6.08 -21.62 0.66
C PHE A 201 -7.08 -22.58 1.29
N SER A 202 -7.91 -22.12 2.20
CA SER A 202 -8.93 -22.93 2.88
C SER A 202 -10.04 -23.45 1.94
N MET A 203 -10.25 -22.80 0.79
CA MET A 203 -11.22 -23.23 -0.23
C MET A 203 -10.63 -24.27 -1.21
N MET A 204 -9.31 -24.50 -1.18
CA MET A 204 -8.63 -25.43 -2.08
C MET A 204 -8.82 -26.87 -1.62
N ASP A 205 -8.96 -27.78 -2.58
CA ASP A 205 -8.88 -29.20 -2.31
C ASP A 205 -7.43 -29.64 -2.01
N GLY A 206 -7.25 -30.88 -1.53
CA GLY A 206 -5.94 -31.39 -1.13
C GLY A 206 -4.88 -31.40 -2.25
N LYS A 207 -5.28 -31.59 -3.52
CA LYS A 207 -4.38 -31.50 -4.67
C LYS A 207 -3.96 -30.06 -4.94
N GLN A 208 -4.89 -29.12 -4.90
CA GLN A 208 -4.66 -27.70 -5.07
C GLN A 208 -3.78 -27.15 -3.94
N GLN A 209 -4.05 -27.50 -2.69
CA GLN A 209 -3.24 -27.12 -1.53
C GLN A 209 -1.80 -27.61 -1.67
N LYS A 210 -1.59 -28.86 -2.13
CA LYS A 210 -0.25 -29.39 -2.37
C LYS A 210 0.51 -28.61 -3.45
N MET A 211 -0.18 -28.08 -4.46
CA MET A 211 0.43 -27.23 -5.49
C MET A 211 0.72 -25.82 -4.98
N ALA A 212 -0.15 -25.28 -4.13
CA ALA A 212 -0.06 -23.92 -3.62
C ALA A 212 0.95 -23.77 -2.47
N LEU A 213 1.15 -24.81 -1.65
CA LEU A 213 1.97 -24.76 -0.45
C LEU A 213 3.40 -25.23 -0.73
N LEU A 214 4.33 -24.28 -0.71
CA LEU A 214 5.74 -24.51 -1.00
C LEU A 214 6.58 -24.58 0.29
N GLY A 215 7.84 -25.06 0.18
CA GLY A 215 8.76 -25.20 1.30
C GLY A 215 9.38 -23.87 1.72
N GLU A 216 9.97 -23.16 0.76
CA GLU A 216 10.82 -22.01 0.99
C GLU A 216 10.26 -20.75 0.33
N SER A 217 10.21 -19.66 1.08
CA SER A 217 9.81 -18.35 0.57
C SER A 217 10.94 -17.69 -0.25
N ARG A 218 10.57 -16.68 -1.04
CA ARG A 218 11.60 -15.94 -1.80
C ARG A 218 12.48 -15.09 -0.87
N PRO A 219 13.78 -14.93 -1.20
CA PRO A 219 14.65 -14.03 -0.46
C PRO A 219 14.27 -12.57 -0.73
N GLU A 220 14.35 -11.73 0.30
CA GLU A 220 14.19 -10.30 0.18
C GLU A 220 15.53 -9.63 -0.16
N GLN A 221 15.61 -8.94 -1.29
CA GLN A 221 16.81 -8.31 -1.83
C GLN A 221 16.48 -6.93 -2.44
N GLY A 222 15.72 -6.10 -1.73
CA GLY A 222 15.30 -4.80 -2.22
C GLY A 222 14.56 -4.89 -3.55
N THR A 223 14.92 -4.08 -4.52
CA THR A 223 14.28 -4.05 -5.85
C THR A 223 14.26 -5.42 -6.57
N LYS A 224 15.21 -6.31 -6.30
CA LYS A 224 15.20 -7.65 -6.89
C LYS A 224 14.04 -8.51 -6.40
N THR A 225 13.56 -8.28 -5.19
CA THR A 225 12.39 -8.99 -4.61
C THR A 225 11.16 -8.85 -5.49
N VAL A 226 10.99 -7.68 -6.11
CA VAL A 226 9.82 -7.33 -6.92
C VAL A 226 10.08 -7.35 -8.43
N LYS A 227 11.14 -8.02 -8.87
CA LYS A 227 11.45 -8.12 -10.29
C LYS A 227 10.39 -8.96 -10.99
N LEU A 228 9.66 -8.35 -11.93
CA LEU A 228 8.71 -9.05 -12.77
C LEU A 228 9.45 -9.91 -13.81
N THR A 229 8.98 -11.13 -13.98
CA THR A 229 9.59 -12.08 -14.94
C THR A 229 8.91 -12.06 -16.31
N GLY A 230 7.71 -11.51 -16.43
CA GLY A 230 6.88 -11.57 -17.64
C GLY A 230 6.30 -12.95 -17.93
N LYS A 231 6.56 -13.95 -17.08
CA LYS A 231 6.13 -15.34 -17.31
C LYS A 231 4.63 -15.51 -17.06
N LYS A 232 3.99 -16.33 -17.90
CA LYS A 232 2.59 -16.73 -17.75
C LYS A 232 2.44 -18.13 -17.15
N VAL A 233 3.52 -18.91 -17.12
CA VAL A 233 3.55 -20.30 -16.61
C VAL A 233 4.87 -20.56 -15.88
N GLY A 234 4.87 -21.59 -15.03
CA GLY A 234 6.07 -22.00 -14.29
C GLY A 234 6.48 -20.99 -13.20
N LEU A 235 5.53 -20.22 -12.70
CA LEU A 235 5.68 -19.36 -11.53
C LEU A 235 5.43 -20.17 -10.25
N PRO A 236 5.89 -19.71 -9.07
CA PRO A 236 5.65 -20.39 -7.81
C PRO A 236 4.18 -20.53 -7.46
N GLY A 237 3.79 -21.72 -6.97
CA GLY A 237 2.45 -21.99 -6.48
C GLY A 237 1.48 -22.52 -7.53
N ILE A 238 0.18 -22.42 -7.24
CA ILE A 238 -0.90 -22.88 -8.10
C ILE A 238 -1.30 -21.82 -9.12
N PRO A 239 -1.36 -22.12 -10.43
CA PRO A 239 -1.93 -21.18 -11.39
C PRO A 239 -3.43 -20.99 -11.14
N LEU A 240 -3.95 -19.79 -11.28
CA LEU A 240 -5.36 -19.52 -11.04
C LEU A 240 -6.28 -20.22 -12.06
N SER A 241 -5.74 -20.64 -13.22
CA SER A 241 -6.46 -21.48 -14.18
C SER A 241 -6.95 -22.82 -13.57
N GLU A 242 -6.23 -23.36 -12.57
CA GLU A 242 -6.57 -24.60 -11.85
C GLU A 242 -7.62 -24.40 -10.73
N LEU A 243 -8.01 -23.16 -10.48
CA LEU A 243 -9.00 -22.82 -9.45
C LEU A 243 -10.43 -22.82 -10.03
N SER A 244 -11.40 -23.21 -9.22
CA SER A 244 -12.82 -23.10 -9.54
C SER A 244 -13.24 -21.62 -9.66
N ARG A 245 -14.43 -21.40 -10.21
CA ARG A 245 -15.01 -20.06 -10.33
C ARG A 245 -15.12 -19.36 -8.96
N ASP A 246 -15.55 -20.07 -7.93
CA ASP A 246 -15.74 -19.52 -6.58
C ASP A 246 -14.40 -19.20 -5.91
N GLN A 247 -13.39 -20.07 -6.08
CA GLN A 247 -12.04 -19.82 -5.59
C GLN A 247 -11.42 -18.59 -6.28
N LYS A 248 -11.56 -18.44 -7.60
CA LYS A 248 -11.15 -17.24 -8.35
C LYS A 248 -11.88 -15.99 -7.87
N GLY A 249 -13.17 -16.13 -7.56
CA GLY A 249 -13.96 -15.06 -6.93
C GLY A 249 -13.38 -14.63 -5.57
N GLN A 250 -12.94 -15.59 -4.76
CA GLN A 250 -12.29 -15.31 -3.48
C GLN A 250 -10.92 -14.64 -3.67
N VAL A 251 -10.12 -15.03 -4.68
CA VAL A 251 -8.85 -14.34 -5.00
C VAL A 251 -9.11 -12.86 -5.34
N ARG A 252 -10.10 -12.57 -6.21
CA ARG A 252 -10.48 -11.19 -6.55
C ARG A 252 -10.91 -10.41 -5.31
N LYS A 253 -11.73 -11.04 -4.46
CA LYS A 253 -12.16 -10.42 -3.20
C LYS A 253 -10.96 -10.12 -2.31
N THR A 254 -10.04 -11.06 -2.16
CA THR A 254 -8.80 -10.89 -1.39
C THR A 254 -8.01 -9.71 -1.94
N MET A 255 -7.75 -9.65 -3.24
CA MET A 255 -7.04 -8.51 -3.85
C MET A 255 -7.72 -7.18 -3.58
N ASN A 256 -9.05 -7.09 -3.70
CA ASN A 256 -9.79 -5.87 -3.39
C ASN A 256 -9.69 -5.50 -1.90
N ASP A 257 -9.76 -6.48 -1.00
CA ASP A 257 -9.60 -6.24 0.45
C ASP A 257 -8.19 -5.73 0.78
N LEU A 258 -7.16 -6.26 0.11
CA LEU A 258 -5.77 -5.79 0.26
C LEU A 258 -5.56 -4.37 -0.30
N LEU A 259 -6.26 -4.03 -1.36
CA LEU A 259 -6.19 -2.72 -2.00
C LEU A 259 -7.02 -1.65 -1.28
N SER A 260 -7.87 -2.02 -0.33
CA SER A 260 -8.78 -1.08 0.36
C SER A 260 -8.05 0.01 1.14
N MET A 261 -6.79 -0.20 1.51
CA MET A 261 -5.97 0.80 2.17
C MET A 261 -5.47 1.92 1.25
N PHE A 262 -5.46 1.72 -0.06
CA PHE A 262 -5.02 2.70 -1.05
C PHE A 262 -6.21 3.53 -1.57
N ARG A 263 -5.91 4.60 -2.31
CA ARG A 263 -6.93 5.39 -3.01
C ARG A 263 -7.74 4.48 -3.93
N GLU A 264 -9.03 4.73 -4.01
CA GLU A 264 -9.92 3.98 -4.90
C GLU A 264 -9.45 3.98 -6.37
N LYS A 265 -8.88 5.12 -6.82
CA LYS A 265 -8.30 5.26 -8.17
C LYS A 265 -7.17 4.26 -8.39
N ASP A 266 -6.21 4.20 -7.47
CA ASP A 266 -5.05 3.31 -7.57
C ASP A 266 -5.48 1.84 -7.46
N ALA A 267 -6.43 1.53 -6.57
CA ALA A 267 -6.98 0.19 -6.45
C ALA A 267 -7.65 -0.30 -7.74
N LYS A 268 -8.46 0.57 -8.37
CA LYS A 268 -9.09 0.26 -9.67
C LYS A 268 -8.08 0.08 -10.79
N GLU A 269 -7.03 0.89 -10.81
CA GLU A 269 -5.95 0.78 -11.80
C GLU A 269 -5.23 -0.57 -11.67
N VAL A 270 -4.84 -0.97 -10.46
CA VAL A 270 -4.22 -2.27 -10.19
C VAL A 270 -5.08 -3.42 -10.72
N ILE A 271 -6.35 -3.47 -10.34
CA ILE A 271 -7.25 -4.54 -10.78
C ILE A 271 -7.37 -4.57 -12.30
N LYS A 272 -7.53 -3.41 -12.94
CA LYS A 272 -7.60 -3.31 -14.41
C LYS A 272 -6.31 -3.81 -15.09
N MET A 273 -5.14 -3.46 -14.57
CA MET A 273 -3.86 -3.92 -15.11
C MET A 273 -3.73 -5.45 -15.01
N VAL A 274 -4.07 -6.02 -13.87
CA VAL A 274 -4.01 -7.46 -13.63
C VAL A 274 -4.99 -8.22 -14.52
N GLU A 275 -6.24 -7.77 -14.62
CA GLU A 275 -7.24 -8.41 -15.48
C GLU A 275 -6.85 -8.34 -16.98
N ASN A 276 -6.31 -7.22 -17.43
CA ASN A 276 -5.85 -7.04 -18.81
C ASN A 276 -4.68 -7.96 -19.19
N ALA A 277 -3.81 -8.28 -18.24
CA ALA A 277 -2.70 -9.22 -18.44
C ALA A 277 -3.13 -10.70 -18.45
N GLY A 278 -4.38 -10.96 -18.05
CA GLY A 278 -4.97 -12.30 -17.96
C GLY A 278 -4.91 -12.84 -16.55
N PHE A 279 -6.00 -12.69 -15.82
CA PHE A 279 -6.15 -13.11 -14.42
C PHE A 279 -5.77 -14.59 -14.19
N ASP A 280 -6.08 -15.46 -15.14
CA ASP A 280 -5.79 -16.90 -15.07
C ASP A 280 -4.29 -17.24 -15.18
N HIS A 281 -3.45 -16.28 -15.59
CA HIS A 281 -1.99 -16.41 -15.61
C HIS A 281 -1.34 -16.05 -14.27
N LEU A 282 -2.10 -15.56 -13.30
CA LEU A 282 -1.61 -15.40 -11.95
C LEU A 282 -1.39 -16.78 -11.30
N HIS A 283 -0.40 -16.84 -10.42
CA HIS A 283 -0.13 -17.96 -9.54
C HIS A 283 -0.20 -17.48 -8.09
N MET A 284 -0.69 -18.34 -7.21
CA MET A 284 -0.75 -18.06 -5.78
C MET A 284 0.03 -19.12 -5.01
N ALA A 285 0.96 -18.66 -4.17
CA ALA A 285 1.80 -19.53 -3.35
C ALA A 285 1.68 -19.16 -1.87
N PHE A 286 1.80 -20.17 -1.03
CA PHE A 286 1.90 -20.08 0.43
C PHE A 286 3.16 -20.84 0.87
N TYR A 287 3.74 -20.47 2.01
CA TYR A 287 5.03 -21.01 2.43
C TYR A 287 4.94 -21.59 3.83
N LYS A 288 5.10 -22.92 3.92
CA LYS A 288 4.89 -23.71 5.15
C LYS A 288 5.96 -23.54 6.23
N ASN A 289 7.09 -22.94 5.88
CA ASN A 289 8.16 -22.63 6.84
C ASN A 289 7.84 -21.41 7.71
N HIS A 290 6.68 -20.77 7.51
CA HIS A 290 6.24 -19.59 8.20
C HIS A 290 4.77 -19.75 8.63
N ASP A 291 4.57 -20.09 9.89
CA ASP A 291 3.26 -20.23 10.54
C ASP A 291 3.40 -19.76 11.99
N ILE A 292 3.19 -18.45 12.21
CA ILE A 292 3.27 -17.85 13.53
C ILE A 292 2.11 -18.36 14.39
N GLY A 293 2.44 -19.02 15.49
CA GLY A 293 1.45 -19.52 16.45
C GLY A 293 0.88 -20.89 16.12
N ASP A 294 1.39 -21.58 15.09
CA ASP A 294 0.95 -22.92 14.68
C ASP A 294 -0.58 -23.01 14.50
N ASP A 295 -1.17 -21.97 13.91
CA ASP A 295 -2.61 -21.81 13.75
C ASP A 295 -3.11 -22.18 12.35
N LYS A 296 -2.20 -22.65 11.47
CA LYS A 296 -2.44 -23.02 10.07
C LYS A 296 -2.86 -21.85 9.19
N VAL A 297 -2.55 -20.64 9.59
CA VAL A 297 -2.55 -19.44 8.74
C VAL A 297 -1.13 -19.25 8.22
N TRP A 298 -0.92 -19.51 6.94
CA TRP A 298 0.39 -19.32 6.33
C TRP A 298 0.71 -17.83 6.24
N ASP A 299 1.66 -17.37 7.08
CA ASP A 299 2.00 -15.95 7.24
C ASP A 299 2.82 -15.39 6.08
N VAL A 300 3.33 -16.24 5.22
CA VAL A 300 4.04 -15.83 4.02
C VAL A 300 3.34 -16.39 2.79
N TRP A 301 3.00 -15.49 1.88
CA TRP A 301 2.31 -15.82 0.63
C TRP A 301 2.69 -14.85 -0.50
N GLN A 302 2.40 -15.22 -1.74
CA GLN A 302 2.54 -14.33 -2.88
C GLN A 302 1.47 -14.57 -3.94
N ILE A 303 1.19 -13.51 -4.70
CA ILE A 303 0.51 -13.56 -6.00
C ILE A 303 1.52 -13.07 -7.04
N GLU A 304 1.81 -13.90 -8.04
CA GLU A 304 2.75 -13.56 -9.11
C GLU A 304 2.15 -13.90 -10.48
N GLY A 305 2.40 -13.02 -11.45
CA GLY A 305 1.94 -13.17 -12.83
C GLY A 305 2.85 -12.45 -13.79
N PRO A 306 2.49 -12.38 -15.07
CA PRO A 306 3.34 -11.75 -16.07
C PRO A 306 3.63 -10.27 -15.78
N ASN A 307 2.69 -9.59 -15.17
CA ASN A 307 2.73 -8.15 -14.92
C ASN A 307 2.56 -7.76 -13.45
N CYS A 308 2.44 -8.73 -12.57
CA CYS A 308 2.12 -8.51 -11.16
C CYS A 308 3.01 -9.36 -10.26
N LEU A 309 3.53 -8.74 -9.22
CA LEU A 309 4.09 -9.42 -8.07
C LEU A 309 3.59 -8.73 -6.80
N TRP A 310 2.93 -9.49 -5.94
CA TRP A 310 2.58 -9.13 -4.59
C TRP A 310 3.11 -10.21 -3.66
N TYR A 311 4.16 -9.87 -2.93
CA TYR A 311 4.78 -10.75 -1.96
C TYR A 311 4.56 -10.19 -0.55
N PHE A 312 3.94 -10.99 0.30
CA PHE A 312 3.67 -10.68 1.69
C PHE A 312 4.42 -11.66 2.58
N ARG A 313 5.16 -11.10 3.53
CA ARG A 313 5.84 -11.86 4.57
C ARG A 313 5.37 -11.37 5.94
N GLY A 314 4.66 -12.19 6.71
CA GLY A 314 4.17 -11.86 8.05
C GLY A 314 5.17 -12.23 9.17
N ASP A 315 6.09 -13.17 8.90
CA ASP A 315 7.08 -13.67 9.86
C ASP A 315 8.51 -13.27 9.43
N PRO A 316 9.36 -12.68 10.32
CA PRO A 316 9.15 -12.36 11.74
C PRO A 316 8.34 -11.09 12.00
N HIS A 317 8.03 -10.31 10.99
CA HIS A 317 7.14 -9.15 10.98
C HIS A 317 6.74 -8.82 9.57
N VAL A 318 5.73 -7.96 9.40
CA VAL A 318 5.11 -7.71 8.10
C VAL A 318 6.03 -6.95 7.16
N HIS A 319 6.28 -7.55 6.00
CA HIS A 319 6.82 -6.91 4.80
C HIS A 319 5.92 -7.20 3.62
N ALA A 320 5.45 -6.18 2.94
CA ALA A 320 4.67 -6.32 1.72
C ALA A 320 5.35 -5.58 0.57
N TRP A 321 5.71 -6.34 -0.46
CA TRP A 321 6.40 -5.90 -1.65
C TRP A 321 5.46 -5.98 -2.85
N ILE A 322 5.24 -4.88 -3.53
CA ILE A 322 4.30 -4.82 -4.65
C ILE A 322 4.96 -4.17 -5.86
N ASN A 323 4.83 -4.82 -7.02
CA ASN A 323 5.16 -4.25 -8.32
C ASN A 323 4.15 -4.74 -9.35
N ILE A 324 3.49 -3.81 -10.04
CA ILE A 324 2.47 -4.11 -11.03
C ILE A 324 2.66 -3.14 -12.20
N LYS A 325 2.86 -3.70 -13.39
CA LYS A 325 3.10 -2.92 -14.60
C LYS A 325 2.17 -3.38 -15.73
N LYS A 326 1.86 -2.48 -16.66
CA LYS A 326 1.22 -2.84 -17.92
C LYS A 326 2.21 -3.61 -18.80
N ILE A 327 1.76 -4.68 -19.43
CA ILE A 327 2.51 -5.44 -20.46
C ILE A 327 1.90 -5.22 -21.84
#